data_317fab5c8473497d84d93605e294e8b6
#
_entry.id   317fab5c8473497d84d93605e294e8b6
#
_cell.length_a   1.000
_cell.length_b   1.000
_cell.length_c   1.000
_cell.angle_alpha   90.00
_cell.angle_beta   90.00
_cell.angle_gamma   90.00
#
_symmetry.space_group_name_H-M   'P 1'
#
loop_
_entity.id
_entity.type
_entity.pdbx_description
1 polymer ?
#
loop_
_entity_poly.entity_id
_entity_poly.type
_entity_poly.pdbx_seq_one_letter_code
_entity_poly.pdbx_strand_id
1 'polypeptide(L)'
;EITRRDWSSDVCSSDLSFGLIPEIIGRLPILTYLQPLDKAALRRILVEPKNSIIKQYIKLFEMDGVRLSFDEDMLDYVVEKAVEFKLGARGLRSIVETIMMDAMYETPSSTKKKLHITRSYAEKKLEKAKLLAV
;
A
#
# COMPACT_ATOMS: atom_id res chain seq x y z
N GLU A 1 22.68 -22.56 10.22
CA GLU A 1 23.93 -21.83 10.55
C GLU A 1 24.45 -21.18 9.27
N ILE A 2 24.12 -19.90 9.06
CA ILE A 2 24.58 -19.12 7.90
C ILE A 2 26.02 -18.75 8.18
N THR A 3 26.95 -19.41 7.52
CA THR A 3 28.38 -19.13 7.69
C THR A 3 28.73 -17.74 7.20
N ARG A 4 29.49 -17.01 8.00
CA ARG A 4 29.96 -15.62 7.77
C ARG A 4 30.59 -15.35 6.38
N ARG A 5 30.83 -16.41 5.61
CA ARG A 5 31.52 -16.38 4.33
C ARG A 5 30.58 -16.12 3.13
N ASP A 6 29.29 -16.51 3.25
CA ASP A 6 28.31 -16.37 2.17
C ASP A 6 27.69 -14.95 2.13
N TRP A 7 27.73 -14.24 3.26
CA TRP A 7 27.17 -12.89 3.40
C TRP A 7 28.00 -11.81 2.69
N SER A 8 29.31 -11.96 2.63
CA SER A 8 30.19 -10.89 2.15
C SER A 8 30.25 -10.75 0.63
N SER A 9 30.02 -11.84 -0.11
CA SER A 9 30.15 -11.81 -1.58
C SER A 9 28.88 -11.31 -2.27
N ASP A 10 27.70 -11.75 -1.82
CA ASP A 10 26.44 -11.39 -2.50
C ASP A 10 25.96 -9.99 -2.18
N VAL A 11 26.12 -9.54 -0.93
CA VAL A 11 25.76 -8.17 -0.51
C VAL A 11 26.70 -7.15 -1.14
N CYS A 12 28.01 -7.40 -1.11
CA CYS A 12 28.97 -6.50 -1.76
C CYS A 12 28.74 -6.39 -3.27
N SER A 13 28.37 -7.47 -3.93
CA SER A 13 28.10 -7.47 -5.38
C SER A 13 26.88 -6.63 -5.73
N SER A 14 25.78 -6.77 -4.98
CA SER A 14 24.56 -5.99 -5.20
C SER A 14 24.73 -4.51 -4.86
N ASP A 15 25.46 -4.19 -3.79
CA ASP A 15 25.71 -2.82 -3.34
C ASP A 15 26.64 -2.07 -4.29
N LEU A 16 27.64 -2.75 -4.82
CA LEU A 16 28.51 -2.21 -5.88
C LEU A 16 27.75 -1.98 -7.18
N SER A 17 26.83 -2.89 -7.55
CA SER A 17 25.99 -2.71 -8.74
C SER A 17 25.00 -1.55 -8.59
N PHE A 18 24.60 -1.24 -7.37
CA PHE A 18 23.76 -0.07 -7.02
C PHE A 18 24.56 1.25 -7.05
N GLY A 19 25.90 1.19 -7.05
CA GLY A 19 26.78 2.36 -7.14
C GLY A 19 27.36 2.84 -5.81
N LEU A 20 27.33 2.00 -4.77
CA LEU A 20 28.01 2.32 -3.50
C LEU A 20 29.53 2.17 -3.64
N ILE A 21 30.27 3.09 -3.03
CA ILE A 21 31.73 3.10 -3.04
C ILE A 21 32.24 1.97 -2.12
N PRO A 22 33.24 1.16 -2.55
CA PRO A 22 33.72 0.03 -1.74
C PRO A 22 34.21 0.42 -0.34
N GLU A 23 34.75 1.61 -0.16
CA GLU A 23 35.23 2.12 1.13
C GLU A 23 34.06 2.32 2.13
N ILE A 24 32.89 2.69 1.65
CA ILE A 24 31.67 2.85 2.51
C ILE A 24 31.17 1.48 2.93
N ILE A 25 31.12 0.50 2.02
CA ILE A 25 30.67 -0.85 2.32
C ILE A 25 31.55 -1.49 3.41
N GLY A 26 32.88 -1.30 3.32
CA GLY A 26 33.83 -1.80 4.32
C GLY A 26 33.70 -1.17 5.71
N ARG A 27 33.04 -0.01 5.82
CA ARG A 27 32.82 0.70 7.09
C ARG A 27 31.44 0.46 7.71
N LEU A 28 30.53 -0.18 6.99
CA LEU A 28 29.20 -0.51 7.53
C LEU A 28 29.31 -1.67 8.53
N PRO A 29 29.01 -1.44 9.82
CA PRO A 29 29.21 -2.46 10.87
C PRO A 29 28.16 -3.57 10.80
N ILE A 30 26.99 -3.28 10.24
CA ILE A 30 25.85 -4.21 10.14
C ILE A 30 25.23 -4.05 8.76
N LEU A 31 25.12 -5.16 8.05
CA LEU A 31 24.38 -5.26 6.78
C LEU A 31 23.12 -6.07 7.00
N THR A 32 22.00 -5.55 6.49
CA THR A 32 20.69 -6.21 6.56
C THR A 32 19.94 -5.97 5.27
N TYR A 33 19.00 -6.83 4.96
CA TYR A 33 18.15 -6.68 3.78
C TYR A 33 16.66 -6.73 4.16
N LEU A 34 15.84 -6.10 3.35
CA LEU A 34 14.39 -6.14 3.50
C LEU A 34 13.82 -7.12 2.48
N GLN A 35 13.04 -8.07 2.98
CA GLN A 35 12.30 -8.98 2.10
C GLN A 35 11.13 -8.24 1.43
N PRO A 36 10.80 -8.59 0.17
CA PRO A 36 9.59 -8.08 -0.46
C PRO A 36 8.35 -8.42 0.38
N LEU A 37 7.42 -7.48 0.47
CA LEU A 37 6.16 -7.70 1.18
C LEU A 37 5.28 -8.68 0.39
N ASP A 38 4.84 -9.73 1.06
CA ASP A 38 3.86 -10.66 0.53
C ASP A 38 2.42 -10.07 0.61
N LYS A 39 1.47 -10.73 -0.04
CA LYS A 39 0.06 -10.31 -0.05
C LYS A 39 -0.53 -10.26 1.37
N ALA A 40 -0.17 -11.22 2.21
CA ALA A 40 -0.66 -11.28 3.59
C ALA A 40 -0.14 -10.11 4.43
N ALA A 41 1.14 -9.75 4.30
CA ALA A 41 1.71 -8.59 4.97
C ALA A 41 1.07 -7.27 4.49
N LEU A 42 0.84 -7.11 3.18
CA LEU A 42 0.15 -5.93 2.64
C LEU A 42 -1.29 -5.81 3.16
N ARG A 43 -2.03 -6.92 3.25
CA ARG A 43 -3.38 -6.93 3.84
C ARG A 43 -3.36 -6.52 5.32
N ARG A 44 -2.41 -7.05 6.08
CA ARG A 44 -2.23 -6.68 7.50
C ARG A 44 -1.93 -5.19 7.65
N ILE A 45 -1.07 -4.62 6.81
CA ILE A 45 -0.76 -3.18 6.80
C ILE A 45 -2.00 -2.32 6.55
N LEU A 46 -2.95 -2.78 5.73
CA LEU A 46 -4.20 -2.04 5.47
C LEU A 46 -5.13 -1.97 6.68
N VAL A 47 -5.19 -3.02 7.51
CA VAL A 47 -6.25 -3.21 8.51
C VAL A 47 -5.76 -3.14 9.96
N GLU A 48 -4.62 -3.79 10.28
CA GLU A 48 -4.18 -4.00 11.67
C GLU A 48 -3.70 -2.74 12.40
N PRO A 49 -2.88 -1.84 11.81
CA PRO A 49 -2.33 -0.71 12.55
C PRO A 49 -3.40 0.17 13.20
N LYS A 50 -3.05 0.79 14.33
CA LYS A 50 -3.95 1.76 15.00
C LYS A 50 -4.38 2.88 14.05
N ASN A 51 -3.45 3.35 13.22
CA ASN A 51 -3.66 4.37 12.19
C ASN A 51 -3.67 3.74 10.78
N SER A 52 -4.32 2.58 10.60
CA SER A 52 -4.43 1.99 9.26
C SER A 52 -5.20 2.92 8.32
N ILE A 53 -4.88 2.84 7.04
CA ILE A 53 -5.49 3.68 5.99
C ILE A 53 -7.02 3.55 6.04
N ILE A 54 -7.53 2.35 6.16
CA ILE A 54 -8.97 2.07 6.24
C ILE A 54 -9.62 2.77 7.45
N LYS A 55 -8.99 2.69 8.65
CA LYS A 55 -9.52 3.33 9.86
C LYS A 55 -9.50 4.85 9.77
N GLN A 56 -8.49 5.43 9.08
CA GLN A 56 -8.44 6.87 8.84
C GLN A 56 -9.63 7.33 8.00
N TYR A 57 -9.96 6.63 6.91
CA TYR A 57 -11.13 6.95 6.09
C TYR A 57 -12.45 6.75 6.84
N ILE A 58 -12.60 5.66 7.59
CA ILE A 58 -13.80 5.46 8.43
C ILE A 58 -13.97 6.65 9.37
N LYS A 59 -12.90 7.08 10.05
CA LYS A 59 -12.95 8.21 10.97
C LYS A 59 -13.27 9.53 10.28
N LEU A 60 -12.70 9.76 9.08
CA LEU A 60 -12.96 10.95 8.28
C LEU A 60 -14.47 11.04 7.91
N PHE A 61 -15.04 9.97 7.38
CA PHE A 61 -16.47 9.93 7.02
C PHE A 61 -17.41 9.98 8.24
N GLU A 62 -16.98 9.44 9.37
CA GLU A 62 -17.72 9.55 10.63
C GLU A 62 -17.85 11.00 11.09
N MET A 63 -16.82 11.84 10.86
CA MET A 63 -16.88 13.28 11.17
C MET A 63 -17.90 14.00 10.30
N ASP A 64 -18.13 13.54 9.07
CA ASP A 64 -19.18 14.05 8.16
C ASP A 64 -20.56 13.41 8.42
N GLY A 65 -20.67 12.61 9.48
CA GLY A 65 -21.93 11.92 9.86
C GLY A 65 -22.30 10.74 8.97
N VAL A 66 -21.36 10.23 8.18
CA VAL A 66 -21.56 9.11 7.25
C VAL A 66 -20.85 7.86 7.76
N ARG A 67 -21.59 6.76 7.81
CA ARG A 67 -21.04 5.46 8.20
C ARG A 67 -20.42 4.76 6.99
N LEU A 68 -19.09 4.72 6.93
CA LEU A 68 -18.33 4.05 5.87
C LEU A 68 -18.07 2.59 6.25
N SER A 69 -18.26 1.67 5.30
CA SER A 69 -17.89 0.26 5.42
C SER A 69 -17.22 -0.24 4.15
N PHE A 70 -16.25 -1.14 4.31
CA PHE A 70 -15.48 -1.75 3.23
C PHE A 70 -15.78 -3.24 3.16
N ASP A 71 -15.85 -3.76 1.94
CA ASP A 71 -15.98 -5.19 1.68
C ASP A 71 -14.61 -5.87 1.79
N GLU A 72 -14.54 -7.11 2.27
CA GLU A 72 -13.27 -7.86 2.32
C GLU A 72 -12.71 -8.10 0.93
N ASP A 73 -13.56 -8.41 -0.04
CA ASP A 73 -13.19 -8.60 -1.45
C ASP A 73 -12.56 -7.33 -2.06
N MET A 74 -12.99 -6.15 -1.62
CA MET A 74 -12.40 -4.88 -2.03
C MET A 74 -10.98 -4.73 -1.47
N LEU A 75 -10.75 -5.11 -0.20
CA LEU A 75 -9.43 -5.05 0.40
C LEU A 75 -8.45 -5.98 -0.31
N ASP A 76 -8.87 -7.20 -0.62
CA ASP A 76 -8.07 -8.15 -1.37
C ASP A 76 -7.75 -7.65 -2.78
N TYR A 77 -8.70 -7.03 -3.45
CA TYR A 77 -8.50 -6.39 -4.75
C TYR A 77 -7.44 -5.27 -4.71
N VAL A 78 -7.48 -4.41 -3.68
CA VAL A 78 -6.46 -3.35 -3.48
C VAL A 78 -5.07 -3.95 -3.30
N VAL A 79 -4.96 -5.03 -2.52
CA VAL A 79 -3.69 -5.74 -2.31
C VAL A 79 -3.19 -6.37 -3.62
N GLU A 80 -4.06 -7.01 -4.40
CA GLU A 80 -3.71 -7.58 -5.71
C GLU A 80 -3.16 -6.51 -6.65
N LYS A 81 -3.82 -5.36 -6.74
CA LYS A 81 -3.37 -4.24 -7.56
C LYS A 81 -2.05 -3.64 -7.08
N ALA A 82 -1.82 -3.56 -5.79
CA ALA A 82 -0.55 -3.09 -5.24
C ALA A 82 0.62 -4.01 -5.59
N VAL A 83 0.40 -5.33 -5.59
CA VAL A 83 1.39 -6.32 -6.02
C VAL A 83 1.61 -6.26 -7.53
N GLU A 84 0.53 -6.21 -8.34
CA GLU A 84 0.60 -6.10 -9.80
C GLU A 84 1.43 -4.89 -10.24
N PHE A 85 1.22 -3.74 -9.62
CA PHE A 85 1.96 -2.51 -9.92
C PHE A 85 3.33 -2.41 -9.23
N LYS A 86 3.73 -3.39 -8.44
CA LYS A 86 4.99 -3.41 -7.68
C LYS A 86 5.18 -2.17 -6.79
N LEU A 87 4.10 -1.60 -6.29
CA LEU A 87 4.11 -0.34 -5.54
C LEU A 87 4.45 -0.51 -4.05
N GLY A 88 4.38 -1.74 -3.53
CA GLY A 88 4.59 -2.03 -2.11
C GLY A 88 3.56 -1.33 -1.19
N ALA A 89 3.92 -1.15 0.08
CA ALA A 89 3.01 -0.57 1.07
C ALA A 89 2.58 0.89 0.77
N ARG A 90 3.45 1.68 0.17
CA ARG A 90 3.12 3.07 -0.20
C ARG A 90 2.04 3.15 -1.29
N GLY A 91 2.06 2.19 -2.22
CA GLY A 91 1.05 2.13 -3.28
C GLY A 91 -0.35 1.79 -2.78
N LEU A 92 -0.48 1.06 -1.67
CA LEU A 92 -1.78 0.80 -1.05
C LEU A 92 -2.53 2.11 -0.76
N ARG A 93 -1.82 3.11 -0.22
CA ARG A 93 -2.40 4.40 0.07
C ARG A 93 -2.91 5.10 -1.18
N SER A 94 -2.08 5.20 -2.22
CA SER A 94 -2.45 5.84 -3.48
C SER A 94 -3.63 5.15 -4.16
N ILE A 95 -3.70 3.82 -4.13
CA ILE A 95 -4.82 3.07 -4.69
C ILE A 95 -6.12 3.37 -3.92
N VAL A 96 -6.08 3.33 -2.58
CA VAL A 96 -7.26 3.64 -1.75
C VAL A 96 -7.68 5.10 -1.92
N GLU A 97 -6.74 6.05 -1.96
CA GLU A 97 -7.01 7.48 -2.23
C GLU A 97 -7.73 7.65 -3.57
N THR A 98 -7.26 7.00 -4.63
CA THR A 98 -7.89 7.05 -5.96
C THR A 98 -9.33 6.54 -5.93
N ILE A 99 -9.59 5.43 -5.23
CA ILE A 99 -10.93 4.84 -5.11
C ILE A 99 -11.87 5.77 -4.32
N MET A 100 -11.34 6.40 -3.25
CA MET A 100 -12.13 7.20 -2.32
C MET A 100 -12.33 8.65 -2.73
N MET A 101 -11.53 9.16 -3.67
CA MET A 101 -11.53 10.59 -4.06
C MET A 101 -12.92 11.09 -4.44
N ASP A 102 -13.61 10.39 -5.34
CA ASP A 102 -14.95 10.77 -5.77
C ASP A 102 -15.96 10.66 -4.62
N ALA A 103 -15.85 9.62 -3.79
CA ALA A 103 -16.72 9.43 -2.63
C ALA A 103 -16.55 10.56 -1.60
N MET A 104 -15.33 11.02 -1.36
CA MET A 104 -15.04 12.15 -0.47
C MET A 104 -15.62 13.46 -1.00
N TYR A 105 -15.62 13.65 -2.31
CA TYR A 105 -16.18 14.84 -2.94
C TYR A 105 -17.73 14.85 -2.94
N GLU A 106 -18.36 13.72 -3.23
CA GLU A 106 -19.81 13.60 -3.36
C GLU A 106 -20.53 13.49 -2.01
N THR A 107 -19.89 12.90 -1.01
CA THR A 107 -20.53 12.56 0.28
C THR A 107 -21.03 13.75 1.07
N PRO A 108 -20.28 14.87 1.23
CA PRO A 108 -20.77 16.03 1.98
C PRO A 108 -22.04 16.66 1.39
N SER A 109 -22.22 16.52 0.09
CA SER A 109 -23.41 17.05 -0.63
C SER A 109 -24.57 16.08 -0.66
N SER A 110 -24.38 14.84 -0.22
CA SER A 110 -25.39 13.79 -0.28
C SER A 110 -26.09 13.60 1.06
N THR A 111 -27.38 13.27 1.01
CA THR A 111 -28.22 12.91 2.18
C THR A 111 -27.96 11.47 2.66
N LYS A 112 -27.01 10.75 2.07
CA LYS A 112 -26.73 9.35 2.39
C LYS A 112 -25.93 9.24 3.67
N LYS A 113 -26.51 8.64 4.69
CA LYS A 113 -25.85 8.39 5.99
C LYS A 113 -25.01 7.09 6.04
N LYS A 114 -25.01 6.30 4.97
CA LYS A 114 -24.26 5.04 4.88
C LYS A 114 -23.65 4.92 3.50
N LEU A 115 -22.37 4.60 3.46
CA LEU A 115 -21.62 4.31 2.24
C LEU A 115 -20.93 2.95 2.37
N HIS A 116 -21.17 2.05 1.42
CA HIS A 116 -20.53 0.74 1.37
C HIS A 116 -19.70 0.64 0.10
N ILE A 117 -18.40 0.41 0.26
CA ILE A 117 -17.45 0.31 -0.85
C ILE A 117 -17.26 -1.15 -1.20
N THR A 118 -17.76 -1.54 -2.37
CA THR A 118 -17.64 -2.88 -2.93
C THR A 118 -16.47 -2.98 -3.91
N ARG A 119 -16.08 -4.22 -4.22
CA ARG A 119 -15.07 -4.50 -5.26
C ARG A 119 -15.43 -3.86 -6.60
N SER A 120 -16.67 -3.99 -7.07
CA SER A 120 -17.13 -3.42 -8.34
C SER A 120 -17.02 -1.89 -8.39
N TYR A 121 -17.22 -1.22 -7.27
CA TYR A 121 -17.00 0.21 -7.15
C TYR A 121 -15.52 0.56 -7.32
N ALA A 122 -14.63 -0.17 -6.63
CA ALA A 122 -13.19 0.03 -6.70
C ALA A 122 -12.63 -0.20 -8.12
N GLU A 123 -13.09 -1.25 -8.81
CA GLU A 123 -12.70 -1.55 -10.19
C GLU A 123 -13.04 -0.41 -11.14
N LYS A 124 -14.28 0.07 -11.13
CA LYS A 124 -14.74 1.17 -11.97
C LYS A 124 -13.94 2.47 -11.75
N LYS A 125 -13.59 2.78 -10.49
CA LYS A 125 -12.84 3.99 -10.17
C LYS A 125 -11.39 3.90 -10.59
N LEU A 126 -10.73 2.77 -10.42
CA LEU A 126 -9.36 2.53 -10.87
C LEU A 126 -9.23 2.52 -12.39
N GLU A 127 -10.19 1.94 -13.11
CA GLU A 127 -10.22 1.99 -14.58
C GLU A 127 -10.36 3.41 -15.08
N LYS A 128 -11.28 4.20 -14.51
CA LYS A 128 -11.44 5.61 -14.84
C LYS A 128 -10.16 6.42 -14.59
N ALA A 129 -9.47 6.18 -13.48
CA ALA A 129 -8.22 6.85 -13.16
C ALA A 129 -7.10 6.48 -14.15
N LYS A 130 -7.02 5.23 -14.60
CA LYS A 130 -6.06 4.81 -15.65
C LYS A 130 -6.30 5.51 -16.97
N LEU A 131 -7.56 5.72 -17.37
CA LEU A 131 -7.93 6.43 -18.59
C LEU A 131 -7.58 7.91 -18.56
N LEU A 132 -7.52 8.52 -17.36
CA LEU A 132 -7.15 9.92 -17.18
C LEU A 132 -5.64 10.16 -17.07
N ALA A 133 -4.85 9.09 -16.84
CA ALA A 133 -3.40 9.14 -16.69
C ALA A 133 -2.63 8.84 -18.00
N VAL A 134 -3.32 8.61 -19.10
CA VAL A 134 -2.79 8.49 -20.48
C VAL A 134 -3.00 9.80 -21.21
#